data_c45a04a73f111a93c93ae015025cc3bb
#
_entry.id   c45a04a73f111a93c93ae015025cc3bb
#
_cell.length_a   1.000
_cell.length_b   1.000
_cell.length_c   1.000
_cell.angle_alpha   90.00
_cell.angle_beta   90.00
_cell.angle_gamma   90.00
#
_symmetry.space_group_name_H-M   'P 1'
#
loop_
_entity.id
_entity.type
_entity.pdbx_description
1 polymer ?
#
loop_
_entity_poly.entity_id
_entity_poly.type
_entity_poly.pdbx_seq_one_letter_code
_entity_poly.pdbx_strand_id
1 'polypeptide(L)'
;MIYLDSAATSLYKPRAVSQAMQRAMATMSSPGRGGHPAAMAAADAVYDCRTAAAELFHVPDPEHVVFTMNATHGLNLAIHSLVQPGDTVVISGYEHNSVTRPLHQRRAKVRVAAGRLFDQEAVLADFRRLLPGARAAVCTHVSNVYGFVLPVAEIAELCARFGVPLIVDASQSAGVLPLDLQALRAAFIAMPGHKSLLGPQGTGLLLCRGTGLPLLSGGTGSQSVLQTMPEDLPDRMEAGTHNVPGIAGLREGIRYVSARESIICEHERLMLRQLKAGLTGLPELELFYDGKEQCQTGVLSLRSRKLDCEELAQRLAERGVAVRAGLHCSPLGHRSGGTFETGTVRLSFSPFNTEQEVQETVRILREIL
;
A
#
# COMPACT_ATOMS: atom_id res chain seq x y z
N MET A 1 -10.03 -6.13 -22.86
CA MET A 1 -9.49 -6.79 -21.64
C MET A 1 -10.08 -6.08 -20.44
N ILE A 2 -10.77 -6.80 -19.60
CA ILE A 2 -11.25 -6.31 -18.29
C ILE A 2 -10.12 -6.49 -17.28
N TYR A 3 -9.68 -5.40 -16.66
CA TYR A 3 -8.55 -5.44 -15.73
C TYR A 3 -9.03 -5.33 -14.28
N LEU A 4 -8.95 -6.42 -13.54
CA LEU A 4 -9.36 -6.55 -12.14
C LEU A 4 -8.20 -7.00 -11.22
N ASP A 5 -6.98 -6.52 -11.49
CA ASP A 5 -5.79 -6.78 -10.66
C ASP A 5 -5.12 -5.49 -10.16
N SER A 6 -5.93 -4.45 -9.85
CA SER A 6 -5.42 -3.14 -9.40
C SER A 6 -4.71 -3.20 -8.05
N ALA A 7 -5.02 -4.16 -7.19
CA ALA A 7 -4.31 -4.40 -5.94
C ALA A 7 -2.85 -4.87 -6.15
N ALA A 8 -2.48 -5.37 -7.35
CA ALA A 8 -1.09 -5.63 -7.71
C ALA A 8 -0.42 -4.35 -8.24
N THR A 9 -1.04 -3.69 -9.21
CA THR A 9 -0.63 -2.39 -9.77
C THR A 9 -1.77 -1.77 -10.57
N SER A 10 -1.92 -0.46 -10.58
CA SER A 10 -2.86 0.20 -11.50
C SER A 10 -2.36 0.05 -12.94
N LEU A 11 -3.19 -0.48 -13.84
CA LEU A 11 -2.87 -0.52 -15.28
C LEU A 11 -3.16 0.84 -15.91
N TYR A 12 -4.37 1.32 -15.73
CA TYR A 12 -4.79 2.62 -16.24
C TYR A 12 -4.38 3.74 -15.29
N LYS A 13 -3.89 4.84 -15.88
CA LYS A 13 -3.42 6.03 -15.16
C LYS A 13 -3.95 7.30 -15.85
N PRO A 14 -4.11 8.42 -15.12
CA PRO A 14 -4.41 9.70 -15.74
C PRO A 14 -3.35 10.05 -16.80
N ARG A 15 -3.77 10.62 -17.93
CA ARG A 15 -2.85 11.02 -19.01
C ARG A 15 -1.74 11.98 -18.54
N ALA A 16 -2.06 12.82 -17.57
CA ALA A 16 -1.11 13.75 -16.98
C ALA A 16 0.13 13.05 -16.41
N VAL A 17 -0.01 11.81 -15.91
CA VAL A 17 1.10 11.00 -15.36
C VAL A 17 2.14 10.72 -16.45
N SER A 18 1.75 10.15 -17.57
CA SER A 18 2.67 9.84 -18.68
C SER A 18 3.27 11.10 -19.32
N GLN A 19 2.46 12.15 -19.45
CA GLN A 19 2.93 13.44 -19.99
C GLN A 19 3.98 14.10 -19.09
N ALA A 20 3.78 14.07 -17.76
CA ALA A 20 4.76 14.60 -16.82
C ALA A 20 6.07 13.82 -16.86
N MET A 21 6.01 12.48 -16.94
CA MET A 21 7.20 11.63 -17.09
C MET A 21 7.98 11.95 -18.36
N GLN A 22 7.30 12.03 -19.51
CA GLN A 22 7.93 12.36 -20.80
C GLN A 22 8.58 13.73 -20.77
N ARG A 23 7.90 14.75 -20.20
CA ARG A 23 8.47 16.10 -20.05
C ARG A 23 9.72 16.07 -19.17
N ALA A 24 9.66 15.38 -18.03
CA ALA A 24 10.80 15.29 -17.13
C ALA A 24 12.02 14.64 -17.81
N MET A 25 11.82 13.54 -18.54
CA MET A 25 12.89 12.89 -19.30
C MET A 25 13.51 13.77 -20.39
N ALA A 26 12.71 14.66 -20.99
CA ALA A 26 13.18 15.54 -22.08
C ALA A 26 13.86 16.84 -21.60
N THR A 27 13.51 17.33 -20.39
CA THR A 27 13.87 18.71 -19.99
C THR A 27 14.51 18.86 -18.61
N MET A 28 14.48 17.81 -17.77
CA MET A 28 15.00 17.86 -16.40
C MET A 28 16.31 17.08 -16.27
N SER A 29 17.20 17.55 -15.41
CA SER A 29 18.46 16.88 -15.08
C SER A 29 18.47 16.40 -13.61
N SER A 30 19.64 16.29 -12.99
CA SER A 30 19.76 15.92 -11.58
C SER A 30 19.29 17.06 -10.67
N PRO A 31 18.41 16.84 -9.69
CA PRO A 31 17.98 17.89 -8.76
C PRO A 31 19.10 18.28 -7.79
N GLY A 32 19.05 19.51 -7.29
CA GLY A 32 19.69 19.92 -6.04
C GLY A 32 21.08 20.56 -6.13
N ARG A 33 21.81 20.58 -7.28
CA ARG A 33 23.15 21.20 -7.31
C ARG A 33 23.50 22.06 -8.52
N GLY A 34 22.75 21.95 -9.58
CA GLY A 34 22.98 22.80 -10.75
C GLY A 34 22.15 24.07 -10.65
N GLY A 35 22.78 25.23 -10.71
CA GLY A 35 22.07 26.52 -10.86
C GLY A 35 21.49 26.74 -12.27
N HIS A 36 21.49 25.74 -13.13
CA HIS A 36 20.95 25.83 -14.48
C HIS A 36 19.47 25.39 -14.56
N PRO A 37 18.70 25.87 -15.55
CA PRO A 37 17.24 25.67 -15.59
C PRO A 37 16.79 24.22 -15.51
N ALA A 38 17.51 23.27 -16.12
CA ALA A 38 17.12 21.86 -16.09
C ALA A 38 17.27 21.22 -14.70
N ALA A 39 18.26 21.64 -13.89
CA ALA A 39 18.43 21.17 -12.52
C ALA A 39 17.41 21.81 -11.57
N MET A 40 17.13 23.09 -11.75
CA MET A 40 16.10 23.80 -10.99
C MET A 40 14.71 23.18 -11.25
N ALA A 41 14.35 22.94 -12.51
CA ALA A 41 13.09 22.29 -12.87
C ALA A 41 12.95 20.87 -12.26
N ALA A 42 14.06 20.12 -12.14
CA ALA A 42 14.07 18.83 -11.48
C ALA A 42 13.85 18.96 -9.96
N ALA A 43 14.52 19.92 -9.32
CA ALA A 43 14.35 20.20 -7.89
C ALA A 43 12.91 20.64 -7.57
N ASP A 44 12.34 21.53 -8.36
CA ASP A 44 10.96 21.98 -8.23
C ASP A 44 9.98 20.80 -8.37
N ALA A 45 10.18 19.93 -9.37
CA ALA A 45 9.31 18.77 -9.59
C ALA A 45 9.34 17.78 -8.40
N VAL A 46 10.52 17.58 -7.81
CA VAL A 46 10.70 16.74 -6.61
C VAL A 46 10.02 17.37 -5.40
N TYR A 47 10.26 18.66 -5.16
CA TYR A 47 9.66 19.39 -4.04
C TYR A 47 8.13 19.49 -4.15
N ASP A 48 7.61 19.82 -5.33
CA ASP A 48 6.17 19.87 -5.60
C ASP A 48 5.47 18.52 -5.32
N CYS A 49 6.15 17.39 -5.62
CA CYS A 49 5.59 16.07 -5.32
C CYS A 49 5.55 15.80 -3.82
N ARG A 50 6.60 16.21 -3.06
CA ARG A 50 6.60 16.13 -1.59
C ARG A 50 5.46 16.94 -1.00
N THR A 51 5.30 18.19 -1.46
CA THR A 51 4.25 19.10 -1.01
C THR A 51 2.86 18.51 -1.27
N ALA A 52 2.61 18.00 -2.49
CA ALA A 52 1.34 17.37 -2.81
C ALA A 52 1.04 16.13 -1.95
N ALA A 53 2.07 15.34 -1.62
CA ALA A 53 1.91 14.20 -0.72
C ALA A 53 1.71 14.67 0.73
N ALA A 54 2.44 15.69 1.18
CA ALA A 54 2.29 16.26 2.51
C ALA A 54 0.89 16.81 2.74
N GLU A 55 0.32 17.50 1.75
CA GLU A 55 -1.05 18.01 1.78
C GLU A 55 -2.07 16.85 1.85
N LEU A 56 -1.95 15.84 0.99
CA LEU A 56 -2.89 14.71 0.95
C LEU A 56 -2.90 13.91 2.26
N PHE A 57 -1.75 13.73 2.90
CA PHE A 57 -1.59 12.87 4.08
C PHE A 57 -1.40 13.65 5.39
N HIS A 58 -1.64 14.96 5.38
CA HIS A 58 -1.53 15.86 6.53
C HIS A 58 -0.16 15.75 7.24
N VAL A 59 0.92 15.75 6.45
CA VAL A 59 2.30 15.81 6.95
C VAL A 59 2.67 17.29 7.14
N PRO A 60 3.03 17.74 8.36
CA PRO A 60 3.24 19.17 8.64
C PRO A 60 4.37 19.80 7.82
N ASP A 61 5.41 19.03 7.56
CA ASP A 61 6.60 19.45 6.83
C ASP A 61 6.85 18.51 5.64
N PRO A 62 6.87 19.01 4.41
CA PRO A 62 7.13 18.19 3.23
C PRO A 62 8.46 17.42 3.29
N GLU A 63 9.45 17.89 4.02
CA GLU A 63 10.74 17.19 4.20
C GLU A 63 10.58 15.84 4.93
N HIS A 64 9.49 15.64 5.66
CA HIS A 64 9.11 14.39 6.28
C HIS A 64 8.41 13.37 5.34
N VAL A 65 8.29 13.72 4.07
CA VAL A 65 7.87 12.79 3.01
C VAL A 65 9.12 12.27 2.31
N VAL A 66 9.53 11.05 2.58
CA VAL A 66 10.71 10.40 2.00
C VAL A 66 10.33 9.59 0.76
N PHE A 67 10.99 9.82 -0.38
CA PHE A 67 10.82 9.00 -1.57
C PHE A 67 11.48 7.64 -1.41
N THR A 68 10.77 6.63 -1.86
CA THR A 68 11.26 5.25 -1.87
C THR A 68 11.03 4.62 -3.25
N MET A 69 11.69 3.52 -3.54
CA MET A 69 11.48 2.79 -4.79
C MET A 69 10.09 2.12 -4.84
N ASN A 70 9.53 1.78 -3.69
CA ASN A 70 8.23 1.12 -3.50
C ASN A 70 7.93 1.01 -1.99
N ALA A 71 6.76 0.51 -1.62
CA ALA A 71 6.40 0.27 -0.22
C ALA A 71 7.36 -0.68 0.51
N THR A 72 7.88 -1.71 -0.17
CA THR A 72 8.85 -2.65 0.45
C THR A 72 10.09 -1.92 0.93
N HIS A 73 10.62 -0.98 0.14
CA HIS A 73 11.75 -0.13 0.56
C HIS A 73 11.37 0.72 1.78
N GLY A 74 10.21 1.40 1.75
CA GLY A 74 9.74 2.21 2.88
C GLY A 74 9.55 1.40 4.16
N LEU A 75 8.94 0.20 4.07
CA LEU A 75 8.76 -0.70 5.21
C LEU A 75 10.10 -1.20 5.76
N ASN A 76 11.07 -1.49 4.89
CA ASN A 76 12.43 -1.85 5.34
C ASN A 76 13.11 -0.69 6.07
N LEU A 77 13.02 0.55 5.58
CA LEU A 77 13.50 1.75 6.26
C LEU A 77 12.87 1.91 7.64
N ALA A 78 11.54 1.82 7.74
CA ALA A 78 10.81 1.96 8.99
C ALA A 78 11.16 0.86 10.00
N ILE A 79 11.18 -0.41 9.56
CA ILE A 79 11.54 -1.55 10.42
C ILE A 79 13.00 -1.45 10.85
N HIS A 80 13.91 -1.08 9.93
CA HIS A 80 15.31 -0.87 10.26
C HIS A 80 15.52 0.21 11.33
N SER A 81 14.71 1.26 11.27
CA SER A 81 14.78 2.39 12.19
C SER A 81 14.34 2.03 13.62
N LEU A 82 13.36 1.14 13.77
CA LEU A 82 12.72 0.88 15.07
C LEU A 82 13.10 -0.45 15.71
N VAL A 83 13.52 -1.45 14.92
CA VAL A 83 13.65 -2.84 15.37
C VAL A 83 15.11 -3.29 15.37
N GLN A 84 15.61 -3.76 16.52
CA GLN A 84 16.90 -4.40 16.68
C GLN A 84 16.76 -5.93 16.80
N PRO A 85 17.83 -6.70 16.56
CA PRO A 85 17.80 -8.14 16.76
C PRO A 85 17.38 -8.53 18.17
N GLY A 86 16.38 -9.44 18.26
CA GLY A 86 15.84 -9.90 19.54
C GLY A 86 14.65 -9.09 20.08
N ASP A 87 14.37 -7.92 19.51
CA ASP A 87 13.20 -7.12 19.87
C ASP A 87 11.88 -7.86 19.63
N THR A 88 10.90 -7.60 20.49
CA THR A 88 9.54 -8.11 20.29
C THR A 88 8.73 -7.10 19.48
N VAL A 89 8.12 -7.57 18.39
CA VAL A 89 7.28 -6.76 17.50
C VAL A 89 5.89 -7.39 17.38
N VAL A 90 4.85 -6.57 17.56
CA VAL A 90 3.47 -6.99 17.31
C VAL A 90 3.11 -6.65 15.87
N ILE A 91 2.55 -7.61 15.13
CA ILE A 91 2.08 -7.38 13.76
C ILE A 91 0.63 -7.86 13.61
N SER A 92 -0.08 -7.32 12.61
CA SER A 92 -1.40 -7.87 12.29
C SER A 92 -1.29 -9.26 11.66
N GLY A 93 -2.37 -10.04 11.72
CA GLY A 93 -2.48 -11.35 11.06
C GLY A 93 -2.62 -11.24 9.53
N TYR A 94 -2.61 -10.04 8.96
CA TYR A 94 -2.89 -9.79 7.54
C TYR A 94 -1.72 -9.15 6.79
N GLU A 95 -0.50 -9.20 7.37
CA GLU A 95 0.67 -8.56 6.81
C GLU A 95 1.17 -9.20 5.50
N HIS A 96 1.66 -8.33 4.62
CA HIS A 96 2.36 -8.72 3.42
C HIS A 96 3.81 -9.19 3.73
N ASN A 97 4.42 -9.97 2.84
CA ASN A 97 5.83 -10.39 2.94
C ASN A 97 6.83 -9.22 3.09
N SER A 98 6.45 -8.01 2.67
CA SER A 98 7.27 -6.80 2.86
C SER A 98 7.43 -6.38 4.32
N VAL A 99 6.60 -6.93 5.22
CA VAL A 99 6.71 -6.78 6.68
C VAL A 99 7.35 -8.02 7.31
N THR A 100 6.83 -9.20 7.00
CA THR A 100 7.25 -10.44 7.69
C THR A 100 8.69 -10.82 7.39
N ARG A 101 9.16 -10.64 6.14
CA ARG A 101 10.53 -10.98 5.74
C ARG A 101 11.59 -10.07 6.37
N PRO A 102 11.45 -8.73 6.37
CA PRO A 102 12.39 -7.86 7.08
C PRO A 102 12.45 -8.15 8.59
N LEU A 103 11.32 -8.41 9.24
CA LEU A 103 11.30 -8.79 10.66
C LEU A 103 12.03 -10.10 10.92
N HIS A 104 11.83 -11.10 10.05
CA HIS A 104 12.58 -12.35 10.12
C HIS A 104 14.08 -12.13 9.92
N GLN A 105 14.48 -11.35 8.92
CA GLN A 105 15.88 -11.00 8.66
C GLN A 105 16.51 -10.26 9.84
N ARG A 106 15.75 -9.40 10.52
CA ARG A 106 16.18 -8.71 11.75
C ARG A 106 16.18 -9.60 13.00
N ARG A 107 15.79 -10.88 12.89
CA ARG A 107 15.66 -11.80 14.03
C ARG A 107 14.74 -11.26 15.13
N ALA A 108 13.70 -10.53 14.76
CA ALA A 108 12.69 -10.04 15.68
C ALA A 108 11.84 -11.19 16.23
N LYS A 109 11.40 -11.07 17.48
CA LYS A 109 10.40 -11.94 18.09
C LYS A 109 9.03 -11.42 17.71
N VAL A 110 8.33 -12.10 16.81
CA VAL A 110 7.05 -11.63 16.28
C VAL A 110 5.88 -12.21 17.09
N ARG A 111 4.96 -11.32 17.53
CA ARG A 111 3.66 -11.67 18.09
C ARG A 111 2.59 -11.28 17.08
N VAL A 112 1.70 -12.19 16.71
CA VAL A 112 0.70 -11.98 15.65
C VAL A 112 -0.67 -11.71 16.27
N ALA A 113 -1.23 -10.54 16.00
CA ALA A 113 -2.60 -10.16 16.30
C ALA A 113 -3.48 -10.66 15.14
N ALA A 114 -3.88 -11.94 15.20
CA ALA A 114 -4.50 -12.62 14.07
C ALA A 114 -5.95 -12.17 13.86
N GLY A 115 -6.73 -12.02 14.93
CA GLY A 115 -8.15 -11.65 14.86
C GLY A 115 -8.93 -12.40 13.76
N ARG A 116 -10.19 -12.65 13.93
CA ARG A 116 -10.97 -13.29 12.86
C ARG A 116 -11.13 -12.34 11.66
N LEU A 117 -11.16 -12.90 10.45
CA LEU A 117 -11.40 -12.13 9.22
C LEU A 117 -12.70 -11.30 9.33
N PHE A 118 -12.61 -10.02 8.96
CA PHE A 118 -13.67 -9.00 9.06
C PHE A 118 -14.18 -8.70 10.49
N ASP A 119 -13.43 -9.10 11.51
CA ASP A 119 -13.74 -8.83 12.91
C ASP A 119 -12.71 -7.85 13.50
N GLN A 120 -12.96 -6.54 13.33
CA GLN A 120 -12.08 -5.48 13.81
C GLN A 120 -11.89 -5.52 15.33
N GLU A 121 -12.95 -5.88 16.09
CA GLU A 121 -12.89 -5.97 17.55
C GLU A 121 -11.95 -7.10 18.01
N ALA A 122 -11.99 -8.25 17.33
CA ALA A 122 -11.08 -9.35 17.62
C ALA A 122 -9.62 -8.96 17.35
N VAL A 123 -9.35 -8.21 16.26
CA VAL A 123 -8.01 -7.68 15.97
C VAL A 123 -7.57 -6.72 17.07
N LEU A 124 -8.42 -5.78 17.49
CA LEU A 124 -8.12 -4.84 18.58
C LEU A 124 -7.86 -5.53 19.91
N ALA A 125 -8.65 -6.54 20.26
CA ALA A 125 -8.46 -7.33 21.47
C ALA A 125 -7.09 -8.02 21.48
N ASP A 126 -6.65 -8.55 20.33
CA ASP A 126 -5.35 -9.16 20.18
C ASP A 126 -4.20 -8.12 20.30
N PHE A 127 -4.31 -6.96 19.65
CA PHE A 127 -3.33 -5.89 19.81
C PHE A 127 -3.22 -5.46 21.29
N ARG A 128 -4.35 -5.23 21.97
CA ARG A 128 -4.36 -4.84 23.40
C ARG A 128 -3.63 -5.86 24.28
N ARG A 129 -3.82 -7.15 24.00
CA ARG A 129 -3.18 -8.25 24.74
C ARG A 129 -1.69 -8.38 24.47
N LEU A 130 -1.25 -8.09 23.22
CA LEU A 130 0.09 -8.41 22.75
C LEU A 130 1.07 -7.23 22.82
N LEU A 131 0.58 -5.98 22.86
CA LEU A 131 1.40 -4.77 22.89
C LEU A 131 2.29 -4.61 24.15
N PRO A 132 1.87 -5.04 25.36
CA PRO A 132 2.73 -4.88 26.53
C PRO A 132 4.12 -5.48 26.34
N GLY A 133 5.16 -4.64 26.52
CA GLY A 133 6.57 -5.02 26.35
C GLY A 133 7.04 -5.19 24.90
N ALA A 134 6.24 -4.78 23.92
CA ALA A 134 6.67 -4.74 22.53
C ALA A 134 7.55 -3.50 22.26
N ARG A 135 8.56 -3.65 21.39
CA ARG A 135 9.43 -2.57 20.92
C ARG A 135 8.77 -1.71 19.85
N ALA A 136 7.99 -2.36 18.95
CA ALA A 136 7.28 -1.71 17.87
C ALA A 136 6.02 -2.52 17.49
N ALA A 137 5.11 -1.87 16.78
CA ALA A 137 3.99 -2.53 16.13
C ALA A 137 3.99 -2.22 14.63
N VAL A 138 3.54 -3.18 13.82
CA VAL A 138 3.29 -2.98 12.39
C VAL A 138 1.87 -3.44 12.06
N CYS A 139 1.12 -2.62 11.34
CA CYS A 139 -0.22 -2.97 10.92
C CYS A 139 -0.45 -2.56 9.47
N THR A 140 -0.82 -3.53 8.61
CA THR A 140 -1.41 -3.17 7.32
C THR A 140 -2.77 -2.51 7.54
N HIS A 141 -3.03 -1.41 6.84
CA HIS A 141 -4.33 -0.73 6.94
C HIS A 141 -5.42 -1.50 6.21
N VAL A 142 -5.08 -2.10 5.08
CA VAL A 142 -6.01 -2.91 4.28
C VAL A 142 -5.30 -4.17 3.81
N SER A 143 -5.91 -5.33 4.08
CA SER A 143 -5.42 -6.61 3.59
C SER A 143 -5.42 -6.64 2.06
N ASN A 144 -4.27 -6.91 1.46
CA ASN A 144 -4.16 -7.07 0.01
C ASN A 144 -4.81 -8.35 -0.52
N VAL A 145 -5.22 -9.27 0.35
CA VAL A 145 -5.93 -10.50 -0.01
C VAL A 145 -7.44 -10.28 0.01
N TYR A 146 -7.98 -9.74 1.10
CA TYR A 146 -9.43 -9.72 1.34
C TYR A 146 -10.04 -8.32 1.24
N GLY A 147 -9.24 -7.26 1.08
CA GLY A 147 -9.73 -5.89 1.20
C GLY A 147 -10.19 -5.52 2.61
N PHE A 148 -9.96 -6.39 3.60
CA PHE A 148 -10.32 -6.15 4.99
C PHE A 148 -9.61 -4.90 5.52
N VAL A 149 -10.40 -3.93 5.97
CA VAL A 149 -9.92 -2.68 6.59
C VAL A 149 -9.65 -2.93 8.07
N LEU A 150 -8.40 -2.84 8.48
CA LEU A 150 -8.02 -2.98 9.88
C LEU A 150 -8.20 -1.64 10.61
N PRO A 151 -8.55 -1.66 11.91
CA PRO A 151 -8.87 -0.47 12.70
C PRO A 151 -7.58 0.25 13.14
N VAL A 152 -6.83 0.83 12.18
CA VAL A 152 -5.51 1.39 12.45
C VAL A 152 -5.55 2.62 13.36
N ALA A 153 -6.66 3.37 13.39
CA ALA A 153 -6.82 4.52 14.29
C ALA A 153 -6.86 4.06 15.75
N GLU A 154 -7.68 3.07 16.06
CA GLU A 154 -7.81 2.49 17.40
C GLU A 154 -6.52 1.73 17.81
N ILE A 155 -5.87 1.05 16.85
CA ILE A 155 -4.56 0.42 17.07
C ILE A 155 -3.50 1.48 17.41
N ALA A 156 -3.52 2.62 16.72
CA ALA A 156 -2.61 3.73 16.97
C ALA A 156 -2.81 4.32 18.39
N GLU A 157 -4.06 4.45 18.83
CA GLU A 157 -4.37 4.86 20.21
C GLU A 157 -3.84 3.84 21.25
N LEU A 158 -4.03 2.55 21.00
CA LEU A 158 -3.47 1.51 21.85
C LEU A 158 -1.94 1.58 21.88
N CYS A 159 -1.29 1.70 20.74
CA CYS A 159 0.16 1.86 20.64
C CYS A 159 0.65 3.07 21.44
N ALA A 160 -0.03 4.22 21.32
CA ALA A 160 0.30 5.42 22.08
C ALA A 160 0.17 5.21 23.62
N ARG A 161 -0.87 4.53 24.08
CA ARG A 161 -1.08 4.20 25.51
C ARG A 161 0.03 3.32 26.08
N PHE A 162 0.58 2.41 25.28
CA PHE A 162 1.67 1.51 25.68
C PHE A 162 3.06 2.08 25.36
N GLY A 163 3.16 3.27 24.75
CA GLY A 163 4.44 3.86 24.34
C GLY A 163 5.14 3.07 23.22
N VAL A 164 4.40 2.34 22.41
CA VAL A 164 4.91 1.50 21.32
C VAL A 164 4.77 2.26 20.01
N PRO A 165 5.86 2.52 19.25
CA PRO A 165 5.78 3.16 17.95
C PRO A 165 5.09 2.24 16.93
N LEU A 166 4.20 2.83 16.09
CA LEU A 166 3.44 2.13 15.07
C LEU A 166 4.01 2.43 13.68
N ILE A 167 4.18 1.39 12.87
CA ILE A 167 4.39 1.44 11.42
C ILE A 167 3.08 1.02 10.74
N VAL A 168 2.60 1.83 9.79
CA VAL A 168 1.42 1.50 9.00
C VAL A 168 1.84 1.14 7.57
N ASP A 169 1.46 -0.05 7.09
CA ASP A 169 1.50 -0.38 5.67
C ASP A 169 0.21 0.08 5.00
N ALA A 170 0.30 1.20 4.28
CA ALA A 170 -0.81 1.81 3.55
C ALA A 170 -0.86 1.39 2.07
N SER A 171 -0.25 0.25 1.71
CA SER A 171 -0.11 -0.17 0.31
C SER A 171 -1.43 -0.39 -0.44
N GLN A 172 -2.52 -0.59 0.27
CA GLN A 172 -3.86 -0.81 -0.31
C GLN A 172 -4.86 0.28 0.08
N SER A 173 -4.47 1.21 0.95
CA SER A 173 -5.36 2.25 1.45
C SER A 173 -4.99 3.65 0.96
N ALA A 174 -3.71 3.94 0.70
CA ALA A 174 -3.27 5.25 0.22
C ALA A 174 -3.95 5.61 -1.10
N GLY A 175 -4.74 6.68 -1.10
CA GLY A 175 -5.53 7.12 -2.25
C GLY A 175 -6.90 6.45 -2.40
N VAL A 176 -7.32 5.63 -1.43
CA VAL A 176 -8.68 5.01 -1.37
C VAL A 176 -9.36 5.34 -0.05
N LEU A 177 -8.62 5.29 1.05
CA LEU A 177 -9.14 5.62 2.38
C LEU A 177 -8.37 6.83 2.94
N PRO A 178 -9.03 7.71 3.70
CA PRO A 178 -8.36 8.81 4.36
C PRO A 178 -7.19 8.32 5.23
N LEU A 179 -6.05 8.99 5.10
CA LEU A 179 -4.86 8.74 5.90
C LEU A 179 -4.33 10.08 6.40
N ASP A 180 -4.18 10.20 7.71
CA ASP A 180 -3.68 11.40 8.37
C ASP A 180 -2.53 11.02 9.32
N LEU A 181 -1.30 11.43 8.98
CA LEU A 181 -0.12 11.11 9.79
C LEU A 181 -0.21 11.70 11.21
N GLN A 182 -0.79 12.90 11.34
CA GLN A 182 -0.91 13.57 12.64
C GLN A 182 -1.95 12.89 13.52
N ALA A 183 -3.13 12.60 12.96
CA ALA A 183 -4.20 11.93 13.68
C ALA A 183 -3.81 10.51 14.12
N LEU A 184 -3.21 9.73 13.22
CA LEU A 184 -2.75 8.37 13.53
C LEU A 184 -1.55 8.34 14.49
N ARG A 185 -0.78 9.43 14.59
CA ARG A 185 0.46 9.46 15.39
C ARG A 185 1.40 8.29 15.08
N ALA A 186 1.30 7.70 13.90
CA ALA A 186 2.19 6.63 13.46
C ALA A 186 3.62 7.15 13.36
N ALA A 187 4.61 6.33 13.73
CA ALA A 187 6.01 6.68 13.54
C ALA A 187 6.35 6.76 12.05
N PHE A 188 5.81 5.82 11.29
CA PHE A 188 5.98 5.74 9.84
C PHE A 188 4.71 5.23 9.15
N ILE A 189 4.44 5.77 7.94
CA ILE A 189 3.42 5.23 7.03
C ILE A 189 4.08 4.98 5.68
N ALA A 190 4.09 3.74 5.19
CA ALA A 190 4.71 3.37 3.93
C ALA A 190 3.66 3.05 2.86
N MET A 191 3.90 3.48 1.61
CA MET A 191 2.99 3.24 0.50
C MET A 191 3.71 3.20 -0.86
N PRO A 192 3.21 2.44 -1.85
CA PRO A 192 3.73 2.45 -3.21
C PRO A 192 3.05 3.54 -4.04
N GLY A 193 3.77 4.14 -4.97
CA GLY A 193 3.19 5.11 -5.91
C GLY A 193 2.34 4.48 -7.02
N HIS A 194 2.57 3.21 -7.34
CA HIS A 194 2.02 2.56 -8.54
C HIS A 194 0.67 1.86 -8.36
N LYS A 195 0.08 1.86 -7.17
CA LYS A 195 -1.26 1.34 -6.92
C LYS A 195 -2.28 2.48 -6.97
N SER A 196 -3.06 2.68 -5.91
CA SER A 196 -4.15 3.65 -5.92
C SER A 196 -3.71 5.11 -5.92
N LEU A 197 -2.42 5.41 -5.70
CA LEU A 197 -1.86 6.74 -5.99
C LEU A 197 -1.67 6.99 -7.51
N LEU A 198 -1.93 6.00 -8.38
CA LEU A 198 -1.94 6.10 -9.84
C LEU A 198 -0.63 6.60 -10.46
N GLY A 199 0.48 6.58 -9.71
CA GLY A 199 1.81 6.90 -10.17
C GLY A 199 2.49 5.74 -10.90
N PRO A 200 3.72 5.92 -11.42
CA PRO A 200 4.47 4.87 -12.08
C PRO A 200 5.07 3.86 -11.09
N GLN A 201 5.38 2.66 -11.60
CA GLN A 201 6.21 1.71 -10.89
C GLN A 201 7.60 2.31 -10.61
N GLY A 202 8.30 1.81 -9.59
CA GLY A 202 9.59 2.36 -9.16
C GLY A 202 9.47 3.65 -8.37
N THR A 203 8.28 3.93 -7.82
CA THR A 203 8.00 5.05 -6.90
C THR A 203 7.24 4.57 -5.67
N GLY A 204 7.49 5.22 -4.54
CA GLY A 204 6.80 5.03 -3.27
C GLY A 204 7.12 6.17 -2.32
N LEU A 205 6.40 6.20 -1.21
CA LEU A 205 6.53 7.21 -0.17
C LEU A 205 6.66 6.53 1.20
N LEU A 206 7.47 7.13 2.05
CA LEU A 206 7.50 6.89 3.48
C LEU A 206 7.24 8.22 4.19
N LEU A 207 6.12 8.32 4.89
CA LEU A 207 5.79 9.46 5.73
C LEU A 207 6.42 9.23 7.09
N CYS A 208 7.15 10.23 7.59
CA CYS A 208 7.92 10.13 8.82
C CYS A 208 7.40 11.13 9.86
N ARG A 209 7.09 10.68 11.06
CA ARG A 209 6.79 11.58 12.18
C ARG A 209 8.06 12.08 12.90
N GLY A 210 9.15 11.35 12.75
CA GLY A 210 10.47 11.69 13.27
C GLY A 210 11.55 11.20 12.33
N THR A 211 12.80 11.42 12.72
CA THR A 211 13.95 10.92 11.94
C THR A 211 14.06 9.40 12.05
N GLY A 212 14.40 8.76 10.94
CA GLY A 212 14.71 7.33 10.90
C GLY A 212 16.20 7.05 10.84
N LEU A 213 16.55 5.78 10.59
CA LEU A 213 17.90 5.36 10.29
C LEU A 213 18.06 5.10 8.78
N PRO A 214 19.17 5.50 8.16
CA PRO A 214 19.42 5.20 6.76
C PRO A 214 19.57 3.70 6.56
N LEU A 215 18.93 3.16 5.52
CA LEU A 215 19.10 1.77 5.10
C LEU A 215 20.23 1.64 4.08
N LEU A 216 20.41 2.68 3.26
CA LEU A 216 21.46 2.81 2.29
C LEU A 216 22.30 4.03 2.64
N SER A 217 23.61 3.96 2.44
CA SER A 217 24.53 5.08 2.62
C SER A 217 25.11 5.47 1.27
N GLY A 218 25.15 6.78 0.97
CA GLY A 218 25.66 7.29 -0.29
C GLY A 218 25.50 8.80 -0.42
N GLY A 219 25.74 9.33 -1.60
CA GLY A 219 25.59 10.77 -1.86
C GLY A 219 24.11 11.17 -1.82
N THR A 220 23.82 12.27 -1.15
CA THR A 220 22.47 12.85 -1.05
C THR A 220 22.31 14.15 -1.79
N GLY A 221 23.43 14.73 -2.21
CA GLY A 221 23.42 16.06 -2.81
C GLY A 221 23.78 17.17 -1.81
N SER A 222 23.75 16.95 -0.50
CA SER A 222 24.11 17.88 0.55
C SER A 222 25.28 17.36 1.40
N GLN A 223 25.86 18.21 2.25
CA GLN A 223 26.84 17.91 3.32
C GLN A 223 27.96 16.94 2.89
N SER A 224 28.51 17.11 1.69
CA SER A 224 29.47 16.17 1.04
C SER A 224 30.78 15.94 1.80
N VAL A 225 31.09 16.78 2.78
CA VAL A 225 32.28 16.66 3.62
C VAL A 225 32.12 15.57 4.69
N LEU A 226 30.89 15.25 5.08
CA LEU A 226 30.60 14.25 6.10
C LEU A 226 30.77 12.83 5.53
N GLN A 227 31.38 11.94 6.34
CA GLN A 227 31.47 10.52 6.04
C GLN A 227 30.20 9.72 6.50
N THR A 228 29.38 10.34 7.34
CA THR A 228 28.08 9.82 7.76
C THR A 228 26.97 10.39 6.88
N MET A 229 25.84 9.71 6.81
CA MET A 229 24.64 10.30 6.21
C MET A 229 24.21 11.55 6.99
N PRO A 230 23.62 12.56 6.31
CA PRO A 230 23.06 13.74 6.98
C PRO A 230 22.10 13.35 8.11
N GLU A 231 21.90 14.27 9.06
CA GLU A 231 20.96 14.05 10.18
C GLU A 231 19.53 14.43 9.80
N ASP A 232 19.38 15.37 8.89
CA ASP A 232 18.09 15.94 8.51
C ASP A 232 17.40 15.11 7.43
N LEU A 233 16.06 15.04 7.51
CA LEU A 233 15.22 14.54 6.44
C LEU A 233 15.13 15.60 5.32
N PRO A 234 14.91 15.17 4.09
CA PRO A 234 14.79 13.80 3.61
C PRO A 234 16.14 13.11 3.33
N ASP A 235 17.24 13.86 3.28
CA ASP A 235 18.57 13.43 2.86
C ASP A 235 19.09 12.23 3.65
N ARG A 236 18.76 12.16 4.95
CA ARG A 236 19.12 11.05 5.82
C ARG A 236 18.67 9.69 5.29
N MET A 237 17.54 9.64 4.61
CA MET A 237 16.91 8.39 4.17
C MET A 237 16.86 8.24 2.64
N GLU A 238 17.35 9.24 1.89
CA GLU A 238 17.35 9.29 0.43
C GLU A 238 18.76 9.31 -0.16
N ALA A 239 19.45 8.17 -0.15
CA ALA A 239 20.74 8.05 -0.77
C ALA A 239 20.62 7.80 -2.28
N GLY A 240 21.42 8.53 -3.08
CA GLY A 240 21.52 8.36 -4.52
C GLY A 240 20.66 9.35 -5.33
N THR A 241 20.76 9.26 -6.65
CA THR A 241 20.01 10.12 -7.57
C THR A 241 18.54 9.71 -7.65
N HIS A 242 17.65 10.66 -7.48
CA HIS A 242 16.20 10.43 -7.54
C HIS A 242 15.70 10.02 -8.93
N ASN A 243 14.62 9.23 -8.94
CA ASN A 243 13.83 8.95 -10.14
C ASN A 243 12.95 10.15 -10.49
N VAL A 244 13.56 11.25 -10.97
CA VAL A 244 12.84 12.50 -11.29
C VAL A 244 11.65 12.28 -12.22
N PRO A 245 11.76 11.53 -13.33
CA PRO A 245 10.60 11.26 -14.19
C PRO A 245 9.47 10.53 -13.45
N GLY A 246 9.81 9.53 -12.64
CA GLY A 246 8.83 8.80 -11.85
C GLY A 246 8.14 9.68 -10.81
N ILE A 247 8.89 10.53 -10.12
CA ILE A 247 8.38 11.47 -9.11
C ILE A 247 7.47 12.52 -9.77
N ALA A 248 7.83 13.07 -10.93
CA ALA A 248 6.98 13.98 -11.69
C ALA A 248 5.65 13.31 -12.09
N GLY A 249 5.70 12.04 -12.49
CA GLY A 249 4.48 11.26 -12.76
C GLY A 249 3.65 10.98 -11.52
N LEU A 250 4.30 10.62 -10.40
CA LEU A 250 3.63 10.37 -9.12
C LEU A 250 2.88 11.61 -8.61
N ARG A 251 3.46 12.81 -8.75
CA ARG A 251 2.80 14.07 -8.42
C ARG A 251 1.44 14.21 -9.10
N GLU A 252 1.37 13.91 -10.39
CA GLU A 252 0.11 14.01 -11.14
C GLU A 252 -0.90 12.93 -10.71
N GLY A 253 -0.42 11.74 -10.34
CA GLY A 253 -1.28 10.71 -9.73
C GLY A 253 -1.86 11.18 -8.39
N ILE A 254 -1.02 11.71 -7.49
CA ILE A 254 -1.43 12.25 -6.19
C ILE A 254 -2.47 13.38 -6.37
N ARG A 255 -2.23 14.34 -7.28
CA ARG A 255 -3.18 15.43 -7.57
C ARG A 255 -4.52 14.91 -8.07
N TYR A 256 -4.51 13.90 -8.93
CA TYR A 256 -5.75 13.28 -9.40
C TYR A 256 -6.55 12.65 -8.26
N VAL A 257 -5.87 11.93 -7.38
CA VAL A 257 -6.46 11.25 -6.22
C VAL A 257 -6.95 12.25 -5.19
N SER A 258 -6.14 13.23 -4.81
CA SER A 258 -6.50 14.27 -3.82
C SER A 258 -7.82 14.98 -4.15
N ALA A 259 -8.07 15.23 -5.43
CA ALA A 259 -9.31 15.84 -5.88
C ALA A 259 -10.53 14.89 -5.89
N ARG A 260 -10.36 13.58 -5.63
CA ARG A 260 -11.36 12.51 -5.86
C ARG A 260 -11.41 11.40 -4.82
N GLU A 261 -10.72 11.53 -3.71
CA GLU A 261 -10.52 10.42 -2.75
C GLU A 261 -11.84 9.76 -2.33
N SER A 262 -12.84 10.52 -1.90
CA SER A 262 -14.15 9.98 -1.52
C SER A 262 -14.88 9.30 -2.68
N ILE A 263 -14.79 9.88 -3.87
CA ILE A 263 -15.42 9.34 -5.08
C ILE A 263 -14.78 8.01 -5.47
N ILE A 264 -13.45 7.89 -5.37
CA ILE A 264 -12.71 6.66 -5.66
C ILE A 264 -13.15 5.54 -4.74
N CYS A 265 -13.17 5.80 -3.44
CA CYS A 265 -13.58 4.80 -2.44
C CYS A 265 -15.01 4.30 -2.67
N GLU A 266 -15.95 5.22 -2.87
CA GLU A 266 -17.36 4.87 -3.12
C GLU A 266 -17.55 4.10 -4.43
N HIS A 267 -16.84 4.51 -5.48
CA HIS A 267 -16.88 3.83 -6.76
C HIS A 267 -16.37 2.38 -6.67
N GLU A 268 -15.21 2.17 -6.07
CA GLU A 268 -14.64 0.82 -5.90
C GLU A 268 -15.56 -0.07 -5.05
N ARG A 269 -16.17 0.47 -4.00
CA ARG A 269 -17.17 -0.24 -3.18
C ARG A 269 -18.45 -0.56 -3.96
N LEU A 270 -18.91 0.35 -4.83
CA LEU A 270 -20.06 0.10 -5.70
C LEU A 270 -19.78 -1.07 -6.64
N MET A 271 -18.62 -1.08 -7.30
CA MET A 271 -18.21 -2.18 -8.18
C MET A 271 -18.16 -3.52 -7.42
N LEU A 272 -17.60 -3.52 -6.21
CA LEU A 272 -17.57 -4.68 -5.33
C LEU A 272 -18.97 -5.20 -5.00
N ARG A 273 -19.89 -4.32 -4.61
CA ARG A 273 -21.30 -4.70 -4.30
C ARG A 273 -22.00 -5.32 -5.50
N GLN A 274 -21.84 -4.72 -6.67
CA GLN A 274 -22.44 -5.23 -7.92
C GLN A 274 -21.87 -6.60 -8.28
N LEU A 275 -20.56 -6.79 -8.19
CA LEU A 275 -19.91 -8.08 -8.42
C LEU A 275 -20.46 -9.13 -7.45
N LYS A 276 -20.47 -8.83 -6.15
CA LYS A 276 -21.02 -9.73 -5.12
C LYS A 276 -22.48 -10.09 -5.38
N ALA A 277 -23.31 -9.11 -5.71
CA ALA A 277 -24.74 -9.34 -6.01
C ALA A 277 -24.90 -10.25 -7.22
N GLY A 278 -24.12 -10.05 -8.29
CA GLY A 278 -24.14 -10.88 -9.47
C GLY A 278 -23.66 -12.32 -9.26
N LEU A 279 -22.80 -12.55 -8.25
CA LEU A 279 -22.27 -13.88 -7.92
C LEU A 279 -23.10 -14.59 -6.83
N THR A 280 -24.09 -13.92 -6.24
CA THR A 280 -24.99 -14.52 -5.24
C THR A 280 -25.77 -15.67 -5.89
N GLY A 281 -25.91 -16.79 -5.16
CA GLY A 281 -26.61 -17.97 -5.63
C GLY A 281 -25.78 -18.94 -6.47
N LEU A 282 -24.47 -18.75 -6.58
CA LEU A 282 -23.52 -19.72 -7.14
C LEU A 282 -22.96 -20.58 -5.98
N PRO A 283 -23.49 -21.80 -5.74
CA PRO A 283 -23.06 -22.63 -4.60
C PRO A 283 -21.62 -23.13 -4.73
N GLU A 284 -21.07 -23.07 -5.93
CA GLU A 284 -19.70 -23.45 -6.26
C GLU A 284 -18.67 -22.40 -5.80
N LEU A 285 -19.10 -21.16 -5.50
CA LEU A 285 -18.23 -20.08 -5.06
C LEU A 285 -18.36 -19.80 -3.57
N GLU A 286 -17.24 -19.68 -2.91
CA GLU A 286 -17.10 -19.06 -1.61
C GLU A 286 -16.53 -17.64 -1.82
N LEU A 287 -17.29 -16.64 -1.38
CA LEU A 287 -16.90 -15.24 -1.49
C LEU A 287 -16.44 -14.74 -0.11
N PHE A 288 -15.23 -14.19 -0.05
CA PHE A 288 -14.71 -13.53 1.16
C PHE A 288 -15.18 -12.07 1.17
N TYR A 289 -16.42 -11.91 1.62
CA TYR A 289 -17.12 -10.62 1.61
C TYR A 289 -17.73 -10.34 2.99
N ASP A 290 -17.50 -9.12 3.50
CA ASP A 290 -18.21 -8.61 4.68
C ASP A 290 -19.40 -7.75 4.22
N GLY A 291 -20.55 -7.97 4.85
CA GLY A 291 -21.74 -7.15 4.60
C GLY A 291 -21.65 -5.72 5.12
N LYS A 292 -20.62 -5.37 5.90
CA LYS A 292 -20.39 -4.04 6.46
C LYS A 292 -19.49 -3.22 5.52
N GLU A 293 -20.03 -2.21 4.87
CA GLU A 293 -19.31 -1.38 3.89
C GLU A 293 -18.00 -0.77 4.41
N GLN A 294 -17.92 -0.51 5.71
CA GLN A 294 -16.74 0.12 6.32
C GLN A 294 -15.56 -0.84 6.52
N CYS A 295 -15.82 -2.15 6.48
CA CYS A 295 -14.81 -3.18 6.77
C CYS A 295 -14.12 -3.72 5.52
N GLN A 296 -14.51 -3.31 4.31
CA GLN A 296 -13.92 -3.82 3.08
C GLN A 296 -13.79 -2.73 2.00
N THR A 297 -12.66 -2.73 1.30
CA THR A 297 -12.41 -1.91 0.11
C THR A 297 -12.81 -2.64 -1.17
N GLY A 298 -12.55 -2.07 -2.35
CA GLY A 298 -12.84 -2.64 -3.67
C GLY A 298 -12.04 -3.91 -4.03
N VAL A 299 -11.76 -4.79 -3.06
CA VAL A 299 -11.03 -6.05 -3.25
C VAL A 299 -11.91 -7.22 -2.82
N LEU A 300 -12.11 -8.19 -3.70
CA LEU A 300 -12.80 -9.45 -3.43
C LEU A 300 -11.88 -10.64 -3.68
N SER A 301 -11.67 -11.45 -2.67
CA SER A 301 -11.16 -12.81 -2.87
C SER A 301 -12.32 -13.80 -2.96
N LEU A 302 -12.15 -14.78 -3.82
CA LEU A 302 -13.08 -15.89 -3.95
C LEU A 302 -12.35 -17.23 -4.11
N ARG A 303 -13.04 -18.32 -3.79
CA ARG A 303 -12.57 -19.69 -3.95
C ARG A 303 -13.66 -20.52 -4.62
N SER A 304 -13.29 -21.29 -5.64
CA SER A 304 -14.19 -22.27 -6.26
C SER A 304 -14.07 -23.61 -5.54
N ARG A 305 -15.18 -24.33 -5.45
CA ARG A 305 -15.24 -25.71 -4.95
C ARG A 305 -14.95 -26.73 -6.04
N LYS A 306 -14.95 -26.33 -7.32
CA LYS A 306 -14.74 -27.18 -8.49
C LYS A 306 -13.36 -27.04 -9.12
N LEU A 307 -12.80 -25.83 -9.09
CA LEU A 307 -11.54 -25.48 -9.74
C LEU A 307 -10.56 -24.95 -8.70
N ASP A 308 -9.29 -25.24 -8.85
CA ASP A 308 -8.27 -24.55 -8.08
C ASP A 308 -8.15 -23.08 -8.51
N CYS A 309 -7.44 -22.27 -7.73
CA CYS A 309 -7.42 -20.83 -7.95
C CYS A 309 -6.64 -20.46 -9.23
N GLU A 310 -5.60 -21.19 -9.58
CA GLU A 310 -4.80 -20.98 -10.78
C GLU A 310 -5.60 -21.34 -12.03
N GLU A 311 -6.30 -22.48 -12.03
CA GLU A 311 -7.15 -22.90 -13.15
C GLU A 311 -8.30 -21.92 -13.38
N LEU A 312 -8.97 -21.46 -12.31
CA LEU A 312 -10.06 -20.48 -12.44
C LEU A 312 -9.53 -19.15 -13.01
N ALA A 313 -8.36 -18.67 -12.53
CA ALA A 313 -7.75 -17.46 -13.05
C ALA A 313 -7.32 -17.60 -14.52
N GLN A 314 -6.81 -18.75 -14.93
CA GLN A 314 -6.45 -19.03 -16.31
C GLN A 314 -7.69 -18.99 -17.22
N ARG A 315 -8.78 -19.64 -16.84
CA ARG A 315 -10.04 -19.62 -17.60
C ARG A 315 -10.64 -18.21 -17.73
N LEU A 316 -10.50 -17.39 -16.70
CA LEU A 316 -10.88 -15.97 -16.73
C LEU A 316 -10.00 -15.19 -17.71
N ALA A 317 -8.67 -15.41 -17.67
CA ALA A 317 -7.73 -14.74 -18.57
C ALA A 317 -8.00 -15.10 -20.05
N GLU A 318 -8.32 -16.35 -20.36
CA GLU A 318 -8.72 -16.81 -21.71
C GLU A 318 -9.98 -16.12 -22.22
N ARG A 319 -10.84 -15.65 -21.31
CA ARG A 319 -12.05 -14.85 -21.60
C ARG A 319 -11.81 -13.34 -21.51
N GLY A 320 -10.54 -12.91 -21.37
CA GLY A 320 -10.15 -11.50 -21.35
C GLY A 320 -10.36 -10.78 -20.01
N VAL A 321 -10.50 -11.51 -18.91
CA VAL A 321 -10.59 -10.96 -17.55
C VAL A 321 -9.28 -11.20 -16.80
N ALA A 322 -8.53 -10.13 -16.53
CA ALA A 322 -7.26 -10.17 -15.81
C ALA A 322 -7.50 -10.11 -14.29
N VAL A 323 -7.16 -11.18 -13.61
CA VAL A 323 -7.24 -11.35 -12.14
C VAL A 323 -5.92 -11.94 -11.62
N ARG A 324 -5.80 -12.11 -10.32
CA ARG A 324 -4.63 -12.75 -9.73
C ARG A 324 -5.04 -13.95 -8.87
N ALA A 325 -4.28 -15.05 -8.96
CA ALA A 325 -4.45 -16.26 -8.14
C ALA A 325 -3.30 -16.47 -7.15
N GLY A 326 -3.49 -17.36 -6.19
CA GLY A 326 -2.51 -17.87 -5.24
C GLY A 326 -2.48 -17.14 -3.91
N LEU A 327 -1.29 -17.01 -3.30
CA LEU A 327 -1.10 -16.47 -1.94
C LEU A 327 -0.83 -14.96 -1.88
N HIS A 328 -0.84 -14.25 -3.00
CA HIS A 328 -0.75 -12.78 -3.11
C HIS A 328 0.40 -12.14 -2.30
N CYS A 329 1.50 -12.87 -2.08
CA CYS A 329 2.62 -12.47 -1.22
C CYS A 329 2.22 -12.17 0.24
N SER A 330 1.10 -12.72 0.72
CA SER A 330 0.60 -12.59 2.09
C SER A 330 0.21 -13.97 2.69
N PRO A 331 1.17 -14.90 2.85
CA PRO A 331 0.88 -16.21 3.44
C PRO A 331 0.23 -16.11 4.82
N LEU A 332 0.61 -15.07 5.60
CA LEU A 332 0.06 -14.82 6.92
C LEU A 332 -1.43 -14.45 6.84
N GLY A 333 -1.81 -13.57 5.90
CA GLY A 333 -3.20 -13.21 5.65
C GLY A 333 -4.05 -14.42 5.26
N HIS A 334 -3.51 -15.30 4.42
CA HIS A 334 -4.17 -16.55 4.04
C HIS A 334 -4.34 -17.52 5.22
N ARG A 335 -3.37 -17.59 6.15
CA ARG A 335 -3.51 -18.38 7.38
C ARG A 335 -4.63 -17.84 8.27
N SER A 336 -4.67 -16.51 8.47
CA SER A 336 -5.72 -15.85 9.25
C SER A 336 -7.11 -15.99 8.62
N GLY A 337 -7.20 -16.01 7.29
CA GLY A 337 -8.46 -16.17 6.55
C GLY A 337 -8.83 -17.62 6.20
N GLY A 338 -8.01 -18.62 6.58
CA GLY A 338 -8.32 -20.04 6.34
C GLY A 338 -8.17 -20.51 4.89
N THR A 339 -7.36 -19.83 4.09
CA THR A 339 -7.15 -20.13 2.66
C THR A 339 -5.69 -20.44 2.30
N PHE A 340 -4.86 -20.77 3.30
CA PHE A 340 -3.43 -20.98 3.07
C PHE A 340 -3.13 -22.14 2.12
N GLU A 341 -3.87 -23.24 2.23
CA GLU A 341 -3.67 -24.44 1.42
C GLU A 341 -4.22 -24.33 0.00
N THR A 342 -5.23 -23.46 -0.20
CA THR A 342 -5.95 -23.35 -1.48
C THR A 342 -5.59 -22.10 -2.28
N GLY A 343 -5.02 -21.08 -1.64
CA GLY A 343 -4.99 -19.76 -2.23
C GLY A 343 -6.40 -19.20 -2.48
N THR A 344 -6.48 -18.12 -3.23
CA THR A 344 -7.74 -17.51 -3.70
C THR A 344 -7.53 -16.89 -5.08
N VAL A 345 -8.61 -16.70 -5.84
CA VAL A 345 -8.65 -15.75 -6.95
C VAL A 345 -9.06 -14.40 -6.36
N ARG A 346 -8.26 -13.37 -6.62
CA ARG A 346 -8.51 -12.00 -6.16
C ARG A 346 -8.90 -11.11 -7.33
N LEU A 347 -10.04 -10.44 -7.19
CA LEU A 347 -10.50 -9.37 -8.07
C LEU A 347 -10.35 -8.05 -7.33
N SER A 348 -9.81 -7.03 -7.98
CA SER A 348 -9.59 -5.71 -7.36
C SER A 348 -9.83 -4.59 -8.35
N PHE A 349 -10.66 -3.65 -7.93
CA PHE A 349 -11.12 -2.54 -8.73
C PHE A 349 -10.15 -1.34 -8.70
N SER A 350 -10.41 -0.42 -9.61
CA SER A 350 -9.79 0.89 -9.71
C SER A 350 -10.87 1.93 -10.05
N PRO A 351 -10.57 3.24 -9.97
CA PRO A 351 -11.53 4.27 -10.35
C PRO A 351 -11.92 4.26 -11.84
N PHE A 352 -11.31 3.40 -12.65
CA PHE A 352 -11.55 3.33 -14.10
C PHE A 352 -12.41 2.14 -14.52
N ASN A 353 -12.72 1.21 -13.62
CA ASN A 353 -13.61 0.09 -13.94
C ASN A 353 -15.06 0.54 -14.09
N THR A 354 -15.80 -0.15 -14.94
CA THR A 354 -17.18 0.17 -15.30
C THR A 354 -18.15 -0.92 -14.85
N GLU A 355 -19.42 -0.54 -14.69
CA GLU A 355 -20.50 -1.50 -14.38
C GLU A 355 -20.63 -2.58 -15.46
N GLN A 356 -20.39 -2.24 -16.75
CA GLN A 356 -20.40 -3.20 -17.83
C GLN A 356 -19.31 -4.26 -17.67
N GLU A 357 -18.10 -3.87 -17.22
CA GLU A 357 -17.01 -4.81 -16.93
C GLU A 357 -17.37 -5.75 -15.78
N VAL A 358 -18.07 -5.25 -14.77
CA VAL A 358 -18.58 -6.09 -13.66
C VAL A 358 -19.62 -7.07 -14.15
N GLN A 359 -20.61 -6.63 -14.92
CA GLN A 359 -21.66 -7.49 -15.49
C GLN A 359 -21.08 -8.59 -16.38
N GLU A 360 -20.13 -8.22 -17.23
CA GLU A 360 -19.45 -9.18 -18.11
C GLU A 360 -18.61 -10.18 -17.31
N THR A 361 -17.92 -9.74 -16.27
CA THR A 361 -17.17 -10.64 -15.37
C THR A 361 -18.10 -11.64 -14.68
N VAL A 362 -19.27 -11.20 -14.22
CA VAL A 362 -20.31 -12.07 -13.63
C VAL A 362 -20.79 -13.10 -14.65
N ARG A 363 -21.10 -12.67 -15.87
CA ARG A 363 -21.53 -13.56 -16.95
C ARG A 363 -20.47 -14.65 -17.22
N ILE A 364 -19.21 -14.25 -17.38
CA ILE A 364 -18.09 -15.15 -17.64
C ILE A 364 -17.89 -16.14 -16.48
N LEU A 365 -17.93 -15.69 -15.23
CA LEU A 365 -17.82 -16.59 -14.05
C LEU A 365 -18.94 -17.61 -14.00
N ARG A 366 -20.18 -17.22 -14.35
CA ARG A 366 -21.33 -18.13 -14.42
C ARG A 366 -21.22 -19.17 -15.54
N GLU A 367 -20.53 -18.86 -16.63
CA GLU A 367 -20.28 -19.80 -17.73
C GLU A 367 -19.13 -20.77 -17.45
N ILE A 368 -18.16 -20.38 -16.64
CA ILE A 368 -16.99 -21.21 -16.28
C ILE A 368 -17.36 -22.27 -15.23
N LEU A 369 -18.27 -21.93 -14.32
CA LEU A 369 -18.63 -22.74 -13.15
C LEU A 369 -19.89 -23.53 -13.36
#